data_5b67121eccb1bf715fd6d077dedf3509
#
_entry.id   5b67121eccb1bf715fd6d077dedf3509
#
_cell.length_a   1.000
_cell.length_b   1.000
_cell.length_c   1.000
_cell.angle_alpha   90.00
_cell.angle_beta   90.00
_cell.angle_gamma   90.00
#
_symmetry.space_group_name_H-M   'P 1'
#
loop_
_entity.id
_entity.type
_entity.pdbx_description
1 polymer ?
#
loop_
_entity_poly.entity_id
_entity_poly.type
_entity_poly.pdbx_seq_one_letter_code
_entity_poly.pdbx_strand_id
1 'polypeptide(L)'
;MTIDVEKKEIRAVALTPIVQQTAFWAEVKSYQGIESKAFDFKVKNSEVYVDDLTKTSTYADLLILQQALNKDTSIAYVPYGPELEPSEEVQGEFLEELSEILRSYLPKSCIGIRYDLAWQSHWDKPENYNESNTWEGPPDRKYQEFRLNYNTNNWNLKRANSDILPAHTVYLDLIPDEQTLLARMKPKTRYNIHLAARKGVTVRRAGMEELPIWYKLYSDTAQRNGIFLNDIEYFKSVLAAKADDTLSPATVELLLAEKDGE
;
A
#
# COMPACT_ATOMS: atom_id res chain seq x y z
N MET A 1 16.07 -20.51 -1.59
CA MET A 1 14.59 -20.47 -1.49
C MET A 1 13.97 -20.87 -2.82
N THR A 2 12.85 -21.61 -2.83
CA THR A 2 12.16 -22.02 -4.06
C THR A 2 10.80 -21.33 -4.11
N ILE A 3 10.63 -20.43 -5.09
CA ILE A 3 9.38 -19.69 -5.31
C ILE A 3 8.85 -20.10 -6.69
N ASP A 4 7.64 -20.62 -6.74
CA ASP A 4 6.92 -20.87 -8.01
C ASP A 4 6.07 -19.64 -8.34
N VAL A 5 6.26 -19.05 -9.52
CA VAL A 5 5.52 -17.85 -9.96
C VAL A 5 4.77 -18.16 -11.25
N GLU A 6 3.50 -17.87 -11.28
CA GLU A 6 2.65 -18.03 -12.46
C GLU A 6 1.96 -16.71 -12.81
N LYS A 7 1.82 -16.43 -14.11
CA LYS A 7 1.08 -15.27 -14.58
C LYS A 7 -0.41 -15.49 -14.34
N LYS A 8 -1.08 -14.47 -13.83
CA LYS A 8 -2.49 -14.48 -13.47
C LYS A 8 -3.28 -13.42 -14.23
N GLU A 9 -4.54 -13.69 -14.54
CA GLU A 9 -5.45 -12.67 -15.06
C GLU A 9 -5.76 -11.64 -13.97
N ILE A 10 -5.78 -10.35 -14.32
CA ILE A 10 -6.08 -9.26 -13.37
C ILE A 10 -7.42 -9.49 -12.65
N ARG A 11 -8.45 -9.95 -13.36
CA ARG A 11 -9.78 -10.23 -12.78
C ARG A 11 -9.77 -11.33 -11.73
N ALA A 12 -8.74 -12.18 -11.71
CA ALA A 12 -8.59 -13.29 -10.77
C ALA A 12 -7.72 -12.93 -9.56
N VAL A 13 -7.27 -11.68 -9.44
CA VAL A 13 -6.55 -11.20 -8.25
C VAL A 13 -7.48 -11.24 -7.05
N ALA A 14 -7.05 -11.91 -5.99
CA ALA A 14 -7.83 -12.12 -4.78
C ALA A 14 -8.07 -10.81 -4.00
N LEU A 15 -9.14 -10.77 -3.24
CA LEU A 15 -9.41 -9.65 -2.33
C LEU A 15 -8.38 -9.63 -1.20
N THR A 16 -7.82 -8.46 -0.95
CA THR A 16 -6.84 -8.19 0.11
C THR A 16 -7.19 -6.86 0.79
N PRO A 17 -6.81 -6.64 2.06
CA PRO A 17 -6.94 -5.34 2.71
C PRO A 17 -6.04 -4.26 2.08
N ILE A 18 -5.07 -4.63 1.26
CA ILE A 18 -4.18 -3.70 0.55
C ILE A 18 -4.81 -3.35 -0.80
N VAL A 19 -5.57 -2.26 -0.86
CA VAL A 19 -6.29 -1.85 -2.08
C VAL A 19 -5.36 -1.72 -3.30
N GLN A 20 -4.10 -1.37 -3.11
CA GLN A 20 -3.10 -1.24 -4.17
C GLN A 20 -2.67 -2.58 -4.77
N GLN A 21 -3.04 -3.70 -4.16
CA GLN A 21 -2.79 -5.06 -4.65
C GLN A 21 -4.07 -5.74 -5.17
N THR A 22 -5.07 -4.98 -5.62
CA THR A 22 -6.37 -5.47 -6.09
C THR A 22 -6.59 -5.23 -7.59
N ALA A 23 -7.54 -5.96 -8.19
CA ALA A 23 -7.99 -5.70 -9.56
C ALA A 23 -8.59 -4.30 -9.71
N PHE A 24 -9.27 -3.78 -8.68
CA PHE A 24 -9.74 -2.40 -8.65
C PHE A 24 -8.60 -1.40 -8.89
N TRP A 25 -7.47 -1.57 -8.21
CA TRP A 25 -6.33 -0.67 -8.40
C TRP A 25 -5.72 -0.77 -9.80
N ALA A 26 -5.66 -1.98 -10.35
CA ALA A 26 -5.25 -2.18 -11.75
C ALA A 26 -6.15 -1.41 -12.72
N GLU A 27 -7.47 -1.40 -12.49
CA GLU A 27 -8.41 -0.63 -13.30
C GLU A 27 -8.18 0.89 -13.16
N VAL A 28 -8.02 1.40 -11.93
CA VAL A 28 -7.63 2.82 -11.70
C VAL A 28 -6.39 3.17 -12.50
N LYS A 29 -5.38 2.31 -12.49
CA LYS A 29 -4.12 2.55 -13.20
C LYS A 29 -4.27 2.44 -14.72
N SER A 30 -5.16 1.60 -15.22
CA SER A 30 -5.45 1.51 -16.64
C SER A 30 -6.04 2.80 -17.20
N TYR A 31 -6.92 3.49 -16.46
CA TYR A 31 -7.43 4.82 -16.85
C TYR A 31 -6.33 5.89 -16.91
N GLN A 32 -5.23 5.66 -16.23
CA GLN A 32 -4.04 6.53 -16.26
C GLN A 32 -3.01 6.09 -17.33
N GLY A 33 -3.35 5.09 -18.15
CA GLY A 33 -2.46 4.56 -19.19
C GLY A 33 -1.32 3.70 -18.66
N ILE A 34 -1.41 3.21 -17.41
CA ILE A 34 -0.40 2.35 -16.79
C ILE A 34 -0.83 0.89 -16.94
N GLU A 35 0.02 0.09 -17.58
CA GLU A 35 -0.19 -1.35 -17.70
C GLU A 35 0.03 -2.04 -16.36
N SER A 36 -0.87 -2.95 -16.00
CA SER A 36 -0.75 -3.80 -14.81
C SER A 36 -0.52 -5.25 -15.21
N LYS A 37 0.27 -5.97 -14.41
CA LYS A 37 0.49 -7.42 -14.52
C LYS A 37 0.22 -8.06 -13.18
N ALA A 38 -0.51 -9.19 -13.19
CA ALA A 38 -0.76 -9.96 -11.99
C ALA A 38 -0.06 -11.31 -12.06
N PHE A 39 0.39 -11.75 -10.90
CA PHE A 39 1.00 -13.04 -10.68
C PHE A 39 0.44 -13.65 -9.41
N ASP A 40 0.37 -14.96 -9.35
CA ASP A 40 0.37 -15.67 -8.09
C ASP A 40 1.73 -16.32 -7.89
N PHE A 41 2.10 -16.46 -6.65
CA PHE A 41 3.31 -17.17 -6.28
C PHE A 41 3.06 -18.10 -5.11
N LYS A 42 3.83 -19.15 -5.08
CA LYS A 42 3.79 -20.18 -4.05
C LYS A 42 5.18 -20.34 -3.46
N VAL A 43 5.26 -20.39 -2.15
CA VAL A 43 6.50 -20.62 -1.42
C VAL A 43 6.25 -21.57 -0.23
N LYS A 44 7.22 -22.39 0.12
CA LYS A 44 7.12 -23.26 1.31
C LYS A 44 7.22 -22.43 2.58
N ASN A 45 6.33 -22.67 3.53
CA ASN A 45 6.32 -21.96 4.80
C ASN A 45 7.66 -22.07 5.55
N SER A 46 8.27 -23.25 5.57
CA SER A 46 9.57 -23.48 6.20
C SER A 46 10.75 -22.71 5.56
N GLU A 47 10.55 -22.14 4.37
CA GLU A 47 11.57 -21.29 3.70
C GLU A 47 11.35 -19.79 3.96
N VAL A 48 10.15 -19.39 4.38
CA VAL A 48 9.80 -17.97 4.63
C VAL A 48 9.53 -17.66 6.09
N TYR A 49 9.19 -18.66 6.90
CA TYR A 49 8.95 -18.50 8.33
C TYR A 49 9.91 -19.39 9.12
N VAL A 50 10.83 -18.78 9.84
CA VAL A 50 11.93 -19.48 10.52
C VAL A 50 11.43 -20.51 11.53
N ASP A 51 10.30 -20.25 12.18
CA ASP A 51 9.70 -21.11 13.20
C ASP A 51 8.68 -22.11 12.65
N ASP A 52 8.37 -22.06 11.33
CA ASP A 52 7.39 -22.95 10.72
C ASP A 52 8.06 -24.22 10.18
N LEU A 53 7.96 -25.30 10.94
CA LEU A 53 8.47 -26.61 10.55
C LEU A 53 7.47 -27.45 9.74
N THR A 54 6.34 -26.86 9.34
CA THR A 54 5.33 -27.57 8.54
C THR A 54 5.79 -27.76 7.09
N LYS A 55 5.20 -28.75 6.41
CA LYS A 55 5.41 -28.95 4.96
C LYS A 55 4.39 -28.20 4.12
N THR A 56 3.70 -27.23 4.69
CA THR A 56 2.70 -26.43 4.00
C THR A 56 3.34 -25.37 3.12
N SER A 57 2.57 -24.81 2.20
CA SER A 57 2.99 -23.71 1.36
C SER A 57 1.98 -22.58 1.47
N THR A 58 2.47 -21.36 1.42
CA THR A 58 1.65 -20.16 1.30
C THR A 58 1.56 -19.75 -0.17
N TYR A 59 0.36 -19.29 -0.55
CA TYR A 59 0.06 -18.71 -1.86
C TYR A 59 -0.28 -17.24 -1.64
N ALA A 60 0.22 -16.38 -2.51
CA ALA A 60 -0.13 -14.97 -2.47
C ALA A 60 -0.13 -14.39 -3.89
N ASP A 61 -0.93 -13.34 -4.08
CA ASP A 61 -0.98 -12.60 -5.33
C ASP A 61 0.02 -11.45 -5.30
N LEU A 62 0.41 -11.00 -6.49
CA LEU A 62 1.28 -9.85 -6.68
C LEU A 62 0.79 -9.04 -7.88
N LEU A 63 0.44 -7.77 -7.64
CA LEU A 63 0.15 -6.81 -8.69
C LEU A 63 1.37 -5.94 -8.95
N ILE A 64 1.76 -5.87 -10.21
CA ILE A 64 2.88 -5.05 -10.69
C ILE A 64 2.35 -3.99 -11.66
N LEU A 65 2.77 -2.75 -11.48
CA LEU A 65 2.49 -1.64 -12.36
C LEU A 65 3.73 -1.35 -13.23
N GLN A 66 3.55 -1.40 -14.56
CA GLN A 66 4.63 -1.12 -15.49
C GLN A 66 4.70 0.40 -15.76
N GLN A 67 5.64 1.08 -15.14
CA GLN A 67 5.80 2.54 -15.26
C GLN A 67 6.89 2.87 -16.28
N ALA A 68 6.53 3.59 -17.35
CA ALA A 68 7.49 4.14 -18.28
C ALA A 68 8.24 5.31 -17.63
N LEU A 69 9.57 5.28 -17.67
CA LEU A 69 10.42 6.40 -17.27
C LEU A 69 10.71 7.32 -18.46
N ASN A 70 10.83 6.72 -19.63
CA ASN A 70 10.97 7.40 -20.92
C ASN A 70 10.57 6.42 -22.04
N LYS A 71 10.87 6.77 -23.31
CA LYS A 71 10.48 5.95 -24.47
C LYS A 71 11.11 4.55 -24.48
N ASP A 72 12.29 4.41 -23.88
CA ASP A 72 13.13 3.20 -24.00
C ASP A 72 13.27 2.44 -22.68
N THR A 73 12.89 3.04 -21.55
CA THR A 73 13.10 2.47 -20.23
C THR A 73 11.84 2.54 -19.37
N SER A 74 11.64 1.50 -18.55
CA SER A 74 10.55 1.38 -17.60
C SER A 74 11.02 0.76 -16.28
N ILE A 75 10.20 0.87 -15.25
CA ILE A 75 10.33 0.13 -14.00
C ILE A 75 9.06 -0.68 -13.75
N ALA A 76 9.22 -1.81 -13.09
CA ALA A 76 8.12 -2.56 -12.51
C ALA A 76 7.92 -2.08 -11.07
N TYR A 77 6.74 -1.56 -10.76
CA TYR A 77 6.44 -1.03 -9.43
C TYR A 77 5.44 -1.90 -8.70
N VAL A 78 5.77 -2.29 -7.48
CA VAL A 78 4.95 -3.11 -6.60
C VAL A 78 4.48 -2.23 -5.42
N PRO A 79 3.25 -1.70 -5.48
CA PRO A 79 2.73 -0.82 -4.44
C PRO A 79 2.24 -1.62 -3.22
N TYR A 80 2.81 -1.40 -2.05
CA TYR A 80 2.50 -2.10 -0.80
C TYR A 80 2.47 -3.63 -0.91
N GLY A 81 3.36 -4.19 -1.71
CA GLY A 81 3.47 -5.63 -1.92
C GLY A 81 4.92 -6.13 -1.97
N PRO A 82 5.11 -7.45 -1.93
CA PRO A 82 4.08 -8.48 -1.74
C PRO A 82 3.42 -8.41 -0.36
N GLU A 83 2.17 -8.92 -0.26
CA GLU A 83 1.44 -8.97 1.00
C GLU A 83 2.04 -9.99 1.97
N LEU A 84 2.54 -11.11 1.45
CA LEU A 84 3.27 -12.08 2.25
C LEU A 84 4.50 -11.42 2.87
N GLU A 85 4.57 -11.36 4.19
CA GLU A 85 5.71 -10.87 4.96
C GLU A 85 6.50 -12.06 5.51
N PRO A 86 7.69 -12.35 4.96
CA PRO A 86 8.58 -13.37 5.50
C PRO A 86 9.14 -12.99 6.86
N SER A 87 9.67 -13.98 7.61
CA SER A 87 10.48 -13.71 8.78
C SER A 87 11.65 -12.77 8.43
N GLU A 88 11.98 -11.89 9.35
CA GLU A 88 12.95 -10.79 9.16
C GLU A 88 14.26 -11.25 8.54
N GLU A 89 14.74 -12.42 8.95
CA GLU A 89 16.03 -12.98 8.53
C GLU A 89 16.08 -13.39 7.05
N VAL A 90 14.92 -13.65 6.44
CA VAL A 90 14.84 -14.14 5.04
C VAL A 90 14.16 -13.17 4.08
N GLN A 91 13.73 -11.99 4.56
CA GLN A 91 13.06 -10.98 3.71
C GLN A 91 13.89 -10.58 2.49
N GLY A 92 15.18 -10.36 2.67
CA GLY A 92 16.06 -9.97 1.57
C GLY A 92 16.25 -11.07 0.54
N GLU A 93 16.49 -12.30 0.98
CA GLU A 93 16.59 -13.47 0.09
C GLU A 93 15.29 -13.69 -0.67
N PHE A 94 14.15 -13.59 0.01
CA PHE A 94 12.83 -13.72 -0.62
C PHE A 94 12.60 -12.69 -1.74
N LEU A 95 12.87 -11.41 -1.49
CA LEU A 95 12.70 -10.36 -2.49
C LEU A 95 13.68 -10.52 -3.65
N GLU A 96 14.90 -10.97 -3.39
CA GLU A 96 15.92 -11.21 -4.40
C GLU A 96 15.49 -12.34 -5.34
N GLU A 97 15.10 -13.51 -4.80
CA GLU A 97 14.62 -14.66 -5.56
C GLU A 97 13.34 -14.34 -6.35
N LEU A 98 12.36 -13.70 -5.71
CA LEU A 98 11.14 -13.27 -6.36
C LEU A 98 11.44 -12.34 -7.54
N SER A 99 12.35 -11.37 -7.35
CA SER A 99 12.75 -10.43 -8.40
C SER A 99 13.41 -11.11 -9.58
N GLU A 100 14.29 -12.09 -9.35
CA GLU A 100 14.97 -12.83 -10.42
C GLU A 100 13.98 -13.65 -11.24
N ILE A 101 12.99 -14.27 -10.62
CA ILE A 101 11.96 -15.04 -11.34
C ILE A 101 11.08 -14.06 -12.15
N LEU A 102 10.61 -12.97 -11.53
CA LEU A 102 9.77 -11.96 -12.18
C LEU A 102 10.44 -11.31 -13.38
N ARG A 103 11.77 -11.22 -13.41
CA ARG A 103 12.54 -10.67 -14.53
C ARG A 103 12.17 -11.30 -15.86
N SER A 104 11.89 -12.61 -15.89
CA SER A 104 11.52 -13.33 -17.10
C SER A 104 10.18 -12.91 -17.72
N TYR A 105 9.30 -12.32 -16.91
CA TYR A 105 7.97 -11.86 -17.29
C TYR A 105 7.92 -10.36 -17.63
N LEU A 106 8.99 -9.63 -17.36
CA LEU A 106 9.09 -8.20 -17.57
C LEU A 106 9.71 -7.87 -18.95
N PRO A 107 9.35 -6.75 -19.56
CA PRO A 107 9.95 -6.35 -20.84
C PRO A 107 11.43 -6.06 -20.69
N LYS A 108 12.19 -6.23 -21.77
CA LYS A 108 13.64 -5.92 -21.78
C LYS A 108 13.98 -4.46 -21.46
N SER A 109 13.03 -3.55 -21.64
CA SER A 109 13.11 -2.15 -21.25
C SER A 109 13.01 -1.92 -19.74
N CYS A 110 12.58 -2.93 -18.97
CA CYS A 110 12.47 -2.82 -17.52
C CYS A 110 13.85 -2.92 -16.88
N ILE A 111 14.28 -1.83 -16.26
CA ILE A 111 15.63 -1.70 -15.67
C ILE A 111 15.67 -2.08 -14.19
N GLY A 112 14.53 -2.32 -13.56
CA GLY A 112 14.47 -2.72 -12.15
C GLY A 112 13.04 -2.91 -11.65
N ILE A 113 12.94 -3.58 -10.51
CA ILE A 113 11.69 -3.71 -9.76
C ILE A 113 11.79 -2.84 -8.52
N ARG A 114 10.79 -2.02 -8.29
CA ARG A 114 10.67 -1.20 -7.10
C ARG A 114 9.55 -1.73 -6.22
N TYR A 115 9.86 -1.98 -4.97
CA TYR A 115 8.90 -2.36 -3.93
C TYR A 115 8.68 -1.20 -2.97
N ASP A 116 7.45 -0.80 -2.74
CA ASP A 116 7.04 -0.09 -1.54
C ASP A 116 6.37 -1.15 -0.65
N LEU A 117 7.06 -1.60 0.39
CA LEU A 117 6.63 -2.73 1.21
C LEU A 117 5.58 -2.29 2.25
N ALA A 118 4.55 -3.13 2.46
CA ALA A 118 3.59 -2.95 3.55
C ALA A 118 4.12 -3.49 4.89
N TRP A 119 5.27 -4.13 4.87
CA TRP A 119 5.88 -4.76 6.04
C TRP A 119 6.29 -3.74 7.10
N GLN A 120 6.19 -4.14 8.36
CA GLN A 120 6.58 -3.25 9.46
C GLN A 120 8.08 -2.99 9.45
N SER A 121 8.46 -1.71 9.51
CA SER A 121 9.86 -1.34 9.60
C SER A 121 10.43 -1.63 10.99
N HIS A 122 11.60 -2.26 11.05
CA HIS A 122 12.33 -2.48 12.30
C HIS A 122 12.77 -1.17 12.99
N TRP A 123 12.77 -0.07 12.25
CA TRP A 123 13.19 1.24 12.75
C TRP A 123 12.06 2.02 13.41
N ASP A 124 10.83 1.58 13.25
CA ASP A 124 9.65 2.31 13.75
C ASP A 124 8.65 1.34 14.40
N LYS A 125 9.16 0.46 15.25
CA LYS A 125 8.33 -0.44 16.05
C LYS A 125 7.90 0.26 17.35
N PRO A 126 6.69 -0.01 17.87
CA PRO A 126 6.21 0.57 19.12
C PRO A 126 7.16 0.36 20.29
N GLU A 127 7.86 -0.77 20.35
CA GLU A 127 8.86 -1.08 21.38
C GLU A 127 10.10 -0.19 21.35
N ASN A 128 10.32 0.54 20.25
CA ASN A 128 11.44 1.51 20.14
C ASN A 128 11.12 2.86 20.79
N TYR A 129 9.91 3.01 21.36
CA TYR A 129 9.44 4.23 21.99
C TYR A 129 9.13 3.97 23.46
N ASN A 130 9.58 4.87 24.32
CA ASN A 130 9.26 4.82 25.75
C ASN A 130 7.80 5.28 26.03
N GLU A 131 7.36 5.18 27.28
CA GLU A 131 6.03 5.59 27.72
C GLU A 131 5.70 7.07 27.38
N SER A 132 6.72 7.92 27.24
CA SER A 132 6.58 9.32 26.82
C SER A 132 6.56 9.50 25.31
N ASN A 133 6.48 8.43 24.53
CA ASN A 133 6.53 8.42 23.06
C ASN A 133 7.83 9.05 22.50
N THR A 134 8.93 8.86 23.22
CA THR A 134 10.27 9.30 22.81
C THR A 134 11.03 8.11 22.25
N TRP A 135 11.62 8.26 21.06
CA TRP A 135 12.42 7.23 20.42
C TRP A 135 13.71 6.95 21.23
N GLU A 136 13.94 5.70 21.56
CA GLU A 136 15.06 5.28 22.43
C GLU A 136 16.37 4.97 21.69
N GLY A 137 16.38 5.21 20.40
CA GLY A 137 17.58 5.00 19.59
C GLY A 137 17.40 3.93 18.50
N PRO A 138 18.46 3.69 17.71
CA PRO A 138 18.39 2.74 16.62
C PRO A 138 18.20 1.31 17.15
N PRO A 139 17.55 0.42 16.36
CA PRO A 139 17.40 -0.98 16.71
C PRO A 139 18.78 -1.66 16.85
N ASP A 140 18.76 -2.89 17.36
CA ASP A 140 19.95 -3.71 17.51
C ASP A 140 20.80 -3.76 16.24
N ARG A 141 22.12 -3.96 16.40
CA ARG A 141 23.09 -3.94 15.31
C ARG A 141 22.72 -4.86 14.14
N LYS A 142 22.14 -6.03 14.42
CA LYS A 142 21.69 -6.96 13.39
C LYS A 142 20.68 -6.32 12.42
N TYR A 143 19.74 -5.50 12.90
CA TYR A 143 18.77 -4.79 12.08
C TYR A 143 19.38 -3.60 11.34
N GLN A 144 20.42 -2.99 11.90
CA GLN A 144 21.18 -1.95 11.22
C GLN A 144 21.95 -2.50 10.02
N GLU A 145 22.55 -3.68 10.18
CA GLU A 145 23.24 -4.41 9.11
C GLU A 145 22.25 -4.90 8.04
N PHE A 146 21.08 -5.36 8.48
CA PHE A 146 19.96 -5.73 7.61
C PHE A 146 19.53 -4.56 6.72
N ARG A 147 19.47 -3.34 7.25
CA ARG A 147 19.19 -2.12 6.49
C ARG A 147 20.16 -1.87 5.34
N LEU A 148 21.42 -2.27 5.48
CA LEU A 148 22.44 -2.01 4.46
C LEU A 148 22.31 -2.92 3.24
N ASN A 149 21.94 -4.18 3.44
CA ASN A 149 21.91 -5.18 2.38
C ASN A 149 20.66 -6.06 2.35
N TYR A 150 19.71 -5.90 3.28
CA TYR A 150 18.50 -6.70 3.39
C TYR A 150 18.76 -8.22 3.45
N ASN A 151 19.92 -8.62 3.94
CA ASN A 151 20.33 -10.02 3.99
C ASN A 151 20.26 -10.74 2.62
N THR A 152 20.57 -10.03 1.53
CA THR A 152 20.59 -10.59 0.17
C THR A 152 21.86 -11.39 -0.07
N ASN A 153 21.79 -12.43 -0.93
CA ASN A 153 22.94 -13.22 -1.33
C ASN A 153 23.82 -12.50 -2.38
N ASN A 154 23.20 -11.71 -3.26
CA ASN A 154 23.87 -11.07 -4.38
C ASN A 154 23.96 -9.55 -4.27
N TRP A 155 23.53 -8.97 -3.17
CA TRP A 155 23.56 -7.52 -2.91
C TRP A 155 22.80 -6.67 -3.97
N ASN A 156 21.73 -7.24 -4.52
CA ASN A 156 20.95 -6.66 -5.60
C ASN A 156 19.91 -5.65 -5.14
N LEU A 157 19.51 -5.67 -3.85
CA LEU A 157 18.55 -4.74 -3.30
C LEU A 157 19.23 -3.44 -2.85
N LYS A 158 18.58 -2.34 -3.15
CA LYS A 158 19.02 -1.01 -2.73
C LYS A 158 17.83 -0.23 -2.20
N ARG A 159 18.03 0.49 -1.12
CA ARG A 159 17.00 1.41 -0.63
C ARG A 159 16.73 2.48 -1.69
N ALA A 160 15.45 2.72 -2.00
CA ALA A 160 15.04 3.83 -2.85
C ALA A 160 15.29 5.18 -2.13
N ASN A 161 15.59 6.22 -2.90
CA ASN A 161 15.86 7.56 -2.35
C ASN A 161 14.60 8.28 -1.85
N SER A 162 13.42 7.78 -2.23
CA SER A 162 12.12 8.35 -1.85
C SER A 162 11.08 7.25 -1.80
N ASP A 163 10.03 7.46 -1.02
CA ASP A 163 8.85 6.62 -0.99
C ASP A 163 7.82 7.18 -1.98
N ILE A 164 7.14 6.32 -2.76
CA ILE A 164 6.02 6.72 -3.64
C ILE A 164 4.73 6.75 -2.83
N LEU A 165 4.54 5.73 -1.98
CA LEU A 165 3.43 5.65 -1.05
C LEU A 165 3.89 6.11 0.35
N PRO A 166 2.98 6.59 1.22
CA PRO A 166 3.33 7.00 2.57
C PRO A 166 4.03 5.88 3.35
N ALA A 167 5.23 6.15 3.86
CA ALA A 167 5.98 5.21 4.70
C ALA A 167 5.37 5.09 6.11
N HIS A 168 4.71 6.15 6.58
CA HIS A 168 4.02 6.17 7.87
C HIS A 168 2.52 6.14 7.65
N THR A 169 1.88 5.05 8.04
CA THR A 169 0.44 4.83 7.87
C THR A 169 -0.20 4.38 9.17
N VAL A 170 -1.51 4.55 9.26
CA VAL A 170 -2.31 4.06 10.38
C VAL A 170 -3.45 3.21 9.82
N TYR A 171 -3.59 2.00 10.33
CA TYR A 171 -4.72 1.14 10.03
C TYR A 171 -5.80 1.33 11.08
N LEU A 172 -7.01 1.62 10.64
CA LEU A 172 -8.20 1.65 11.48
C LEU A 172 -9.08 0.44 11.13
N ASP A 173 -9.20 -0.49 12.07
CA ASP A 173 -10.13 -1.60 11.93
C ASP A 173 -11.57 -1.07 12.02
N LEU A 174 -12.36 -1.25 10.95
CA LEU A 174 -13.75 -0.79 10.85
C LEU A 174 -14.78 -1.89 11.10
N ILE A 175 -14.36 -3.11 11.46
CA ILE A 175 -15.27 -4.23 11.79
C ILE A 175 -16.07 -3.96 13.08
N PRO A 176 -15.49 -3.39 14.15
CA PRO A 176 -16.23 -3.11 15.37
C PRO A 176 -17.35 -2.09 15.16
N ASP A 177 -18.36 -2.15 16.03
CA ASP A 177 -19.43 -1.16 16.06
C ASP A 177 -18.92 0.26 16.40
N GLU A 178 -19.74 1.26 16.08
CA GLU A 178 -19.39 2.68 16.26
C GLU A 178 -19.05 3.01 17.73
N GLN A 179 -19.75 2.42 18.71
CA GLN A 179 -19.47 2.65 20.13
C GLN A 179 -18.08 2.15 20.51
N THR A 180 -17.71 0.96 20.03
CA THR A 180 -16.39 0.37 20.23
C THR A 180 -15.31 1.20 19.56
N LEU A 181 -15.54 1.66 18.32
CA LEU A 181 -14.62 2.55 17.61
C LEU A 181 -14.38 3.85 18.37
N LEU A 182 -15.46 4.50 18.81
CA LEU A 182 -15.36 5.73 19.61
C LEU A 182 -14.66 5.49 20.95
N ALA A 183 -14.91 4.37 21.62
CA ALA A 183 -14.27 4.03 22.90
C ALA A 183 -12.75 3.88 22.76
N ARG A 184 -12.26 3.35 21.64
CA ARG A 184 -10.82 3.21 21.34
C ARG A 184 -10.12 4.52 20.99
N MET A 185 -10.87 5.57 20.63
CA MET A 185 -10.30 6.87 20.31
C MET A 185 -9.81 7.63 21.55
N LYS A 186 -8.81 8.51 21.37
CA LYS A 186 -8.39 9.42 22.42
C LYS A 186 -9.56 10.32 22.88
N PRO A 187 -9.65 10.68 24.16
CA PRO A 187 -10.76 11.51 24.69
C PRO A 187 -10.99 12.80 23.90
N LYS A 188 -9.92 13.48 23.48
CA LYS A 188 -9.98 14.70 22.69
C LYS A 188 -10.62 14.47 21.31
N THR A 189 -10.36 13.33 20.67
CA THR A 189 -10.95 12.98 19.37
C THR A 189 -12.45 12.76 19.50
N ARG A 190 -12.89 11.96 20.50
CA ARG A 190 -14.33 11.77 20.79
C ARG A 190 -15.05 13.10 21.08
N TYR A 191 -14.43 13.94 21.91
CA TYR A 191 -14.98 15.26 22.20
C TYR A 191 -15.17 16.09 20.94
N ASN A 192 -14.18 16.12 20.04
CA ASN A 192 -14.24 16.91 18.80
C ASN A 192 -15.31 16.38 17.84
N ILE A 193 -15.51 15.06 17.73
CA ILE A 193 -16.57 14.47 16.92
C ILE A 193 -17.94 14.95 17.42
N HIS A 194 -18.20 14.82 18.73
CA HIS A 194 -19.45 15.31 19.31
C HIS A 194 -19.62 16.82 19.23
N LEU A 195 -18.52 17.57 19.30
CA LEU A 195 -18.55 19.02 19.18
C LEU A 195 -18.93 19.45 17.75
N ALA A 196 -18.37 18.78 16.71
CA ALA A 196 -18.70 19.04 15.31
C ALA A 196 -20.21 18.86 15.06
N ALA A 197 -20.78 17.74 15.51
CA ALA A 197 -22.21 17.46 15.40
C ALA A 197 -23.06 18.53 16.10
N ARG A 198 -22.69 18.91 17.34
CA ARG A 198 -23.39 19.98 18.09
C ARG A 198 -23.32 21.36 17.44
N LYS A 199 -22.25 21.60 16.66
CA LYS A 199 -22.08 22.84 15.88
C LYS A 199 -22.75 22.79 14.51
N GLY A 200 -23.54 21.76 14.22
CA GLY A 200 -24.30 21.65 12.97
C GLY A 200 -23.48 21.16 11.77
N VAL A 201 -22.29 20.57 12.00
CA VAL A 201 -21.57 19.93 10.90
C VAL A 201 -22.26 18.62 10.54
N THR A 202 -22.62 18.47 9.27
CA THR A 202 -23.18 17.27 8.68
C THR A 202 -22.23 16.70 7.63
N VAL A 203 -22.22 15.39 7.46
CA VAL A 203 -21.43 14.71 6.41
C VAL A 203 -22.39 13.99 5.49
N ARG A 204 -22.23 14.20 4.19
CA ARG A 204 -23.03 13.51 3.18
C ARG A 204 -22.16 12.90 2.08
N ARG A 205 -22.73 11.94 1.36
CA ARG A 205 -22.15 11.44 0.11
C ARG A 205 -22.35 12.47 -0.98
N ALA A 206 -21.34 12.62 -1.82
CA ALA A 206 -21.34 13.50 -2.99
C ALA A 206 -21.13 12.67 -4.27
N GLY A 207 -21.63 13.17 -5.38
CA GLY A 207 -21.47 12.55 -6.68
C GLY A 207 -20.23 13.04 -7.44
N MET A 208 -20.00 12.45 -8.62
CA MET A 208 -18.89 12.85 -9.51
C MET A 208 -18.99 14.32 -9.94
N GLU A 209 -20.19 14.84 -10.04
CA GLU A 209 -20.47 16.25 -10.40
C GLU A 209 -19.96 17.24 -9.36
N GLU A 210 -19.80 16.80 -8.11
CA GLU A 210 -19.29 17.61 -7.01
C GLU A 210 -17.77 17.45 -6.79
N LEU A 211 -17.13 16.58 -7.54
CA LEU A 211 -15.68 16.41 -7.50
C LEU A 211 -14.90 17.72 -7.65
N PRO A 212 -15.29 18.69 -8.50
CA PRO A 212 -14.60 19.98 -8.58
C PRO A 212 -14.61 20.77 -7.27
N ILE A 213 -15.70 20.69 -6.48
CA ILE A 213 -15.81 21.33 -5.16
C ILE A 213 -14.82 20.69 -4.20
N TRP A 214 -14.85 19.35 -4.10
CA TRP A 214 -13.93 18.59 -3.28
C TRP A 214 -12.48 18.85 -3.67
N TYR A 215 -12.17 18.84 -4.98
CA TYR A 215 -10.82 19.04 -5.48
C TYR A 215 -10.28 20.43 -5.13
N LYS A 216 -11.14 21.46 -5.17
CA LYS A 216 -10.77 22.82 -4.74
C LYS A 216 -10.38 22.84 -3.26
N LEU A 217 -11.20 22.27 -2.37
CA LEU A 217 -10.92 22.21 -0.93
C LEU A 217 -9.61 21.44 -0.64
N TYR A 218 -9.39 20.35 -1.38
CA TYR A 218 -8.18 19.58 -1.25
C TYR A 218 -6.95 20.33 -1.77
N SER A 219 -7.09 21.04 -2.91
CA SER A 219 -6.05 21.90 -3.49
C SER A 219 -5.64 23.03 -2.54
N ASP A 220 -6.62 23.72 -1.93
CA ASP A 220 -6.36 24.77 -0.94
C ASP A 220 -5.61 24.23 0.27
N THR A 221 -5.96 23.00 0.69
CA THR A 221 -5.29 22.32 1.79
C THR A 221 -3.87 21.88 1.42
N ALA A 222 -3.68 21.36 0.22
CA ALA A 222 -2.37 20.93 -0.30
C ALA A 222 -1.43 22.13 -0.42
N GLN A 223 -1.90 23.25 -0.95
CA GLN A 223 -1.14 24.50 -1.06
C GLN A 223 -0.71 25.01 0.32
N ARG A 224 -1.63 25.04 1.29
CA ARG A 224 -1.33 25.48 2.67
C ARG A 224 -0.27 24.61 3.35
N ASN A 225 -0.26 23.32 3.06
CA ASN A 225 0.63 22.34 3.69
C ASN A 225 1.90 22.05 2.86
N GLY A 226 2.07 22.66 1.67
CA GLY A 226 3.21 22.42 0.80
C GLY A 226 3.25 20.99 0.22
N ILE A 227 2.10 20.39 -0.03
CA ILE A 227 1.96 19.00 -0.53
C ILE A 227 1.69 19.05 -2.04
N PHE A 228 2.40 18.20 -2.80
CA PHE A 228 2.07 17.98 -4.21
C PHE A 228 0.77 17.18 -4.33
N LEU A 229 -0.10 17.64 -5.21
CA LEU A 229 -1.41 17.06 -5.46
C LEU A 229 -1.46 16.47 -6.87
N ASN A 230 -2.07 15.29 -7.01
CA ASN A 230 -2.46 14.79 -8.32
C ASN A 230 -3.53 15.69 -8.95
N ASP A 231 -3.63 15.69 -10.27
CA ASP A 231 -4.66 16.42 -10.98
C ASP A 231 -6.07 15.83 -10.75
N ILE A 232 -7.09 16.56 -11.18
CA ILE A 232 -8.49 16.14 -11.02
C ILE A 232 -8.81 14.86 -11.80
N GLU A 233 -8.12 14.61 -12.91
CA GLU A 233 -8.32 13.41 -13.75
C GLU A 233 -7.88 12.13 -13.03
N TYR A 234 -6.85 12.23 -12.19
CA TYR A 234 -6.47 11.13 -11.30
C TYR A 234 -7.64 10.73 -10.39
N PHE A 235 -8.29 11.70 -9.73
CA PHE A 235 -9.40 11.43 -8.82
C PHE A 235 -10.66 10.97 -9.55
N LYS A 236 -10.91 11.46 -10.77
CA LYS A 236 -11.95 10.90 -11.64
C LYS A 236 -11.72 9.42 -11.94
N SER A 237 -10.49 9.04 -12.26
CA SER A 237 -10.12 7.64 -12.51
C SER A 237 -10.39 6.77 -11.28
N VAL A 238 -10.05 7.26 -10.08
CA VAL A 238 -10.28 6.55 -8.82
C VAL A 238 -11.77 6.36 -8.53
N LEU A 239 -12.58 7.41 -8.73
CA LEU A 239 -14.03 7.37 -8.48
C LEU A 239 -14.81 6.57 -9.53
N ALA A 240 -14.30 6.48 -10.76
CA ALA A 240 -14.95 5.77 -11.86
C ALA A 240 -14.69 4.26 -11.81
N ALA A 241 -13.53 3.84 -11.33
CA ALA A 241 -13.16 2.43 -11.27
C ALA A 241 -14.03 1.66 -10.26
N LYS A 242 -14.39 0.42 -10.58
CA LYS A 242 -15.16 -0.47 -9.71
C LYS A 242 -14.64 -1.90 -9.72
N ALA A 243 -14.26 -2.38 -10.90
CA ALA A 243 -13.81 -3.76 -11.15
C ALA A 243 -14.87 -4.82 -10.72
N ASP A 244 -16.15 -4.54 -10.97
CA ASP A 244 -17.29 -5.35 -10.49
C ASP A 244 -17.28 -6.80 -11.03
N ASP A 245 -16.64 -7.06 -12.17
CA ASP A 245 -16.49 -8.38 -12.80
C ASP A 245 -15.22 -9.13 -12.35
N THR A 246 -14.61 -8.72 -11.25
CA THR A 246 -13.35 -9.28 -10.72
C THR A 246 -13.52 -9.88 -9.33
N LEU A 247 -12.49 -10.57 -8.84
CA LEU A 247 -12.49 -11.12 -7.49
C LEU A 247 -12.13 -10.08 -6.40
N SER A 248 -11.65 -8.90 -6.79
CA SER A 248 -11.29 -7.83 -5.84
C SER A 248 -11.82 -6.46 -6.28
N PRO A 249 -13.17 -6.32 -6.39
CA PRO A 249 -13.81 -5.05 -6.67
C PRO A 249 -13.69 -4.10 -5.46
N ALA A 250 -13.81 -2.80 -5.71
CA ALA A 250 -13.96 -1.81 -4.67
C ALA A 250 -14.85 -0.65 -5.13
N THR A 251 -15.48 0.00 -4.17
CA THR A 251 -16.28 1.21 -4.40
C THR A 251 -15.64 2.37 -3.64
N VAL A 252 -15.48 3.49 -4.33
CA VAL A 252 -14.98 4.73 -3.74
C VAL A 252 -16.13 5.69 -3.54
N GLU A 253 -16.24 6.22 -2.31
CA GLU A 253 -17.23 7.21 -1.97
C GLU A 253 -16.59 8.59 -1.75
N LEU A 254 -17.19 9.61 -2.34
CA LEU A 254 -16.83 10.99 -2.07
C LEU A 254 -17.70 11.49 -0.91
N LEU A 255 -17.05 12.01 0.13
CA LEU A 255 -17.73 12.55 1.29
C LEU A 255 -17.44 14.06 1.42
N LEU A 256 -18.49 14.85 1.62
CA LEU A 256 -18.38 16.28 1.91
C LEU A 256 -18.93 16.57 3.32
N ALA A 257 -18.16 17.33 4.08
CA ALA A 257 -18.59 17.86 5.37
C ALA A 257 -19.05 19.30 5.17
N GLU A 258 -20.25 19.61 5.63
CA GLU A 258 -20.90 20.89 5.41
C GLU A 258 -21.39 21.48 6.74
N LYS A 259 -21.42 22.80 6.83
CA LYS A 259 -22.04 23.54 7.93
C LYS A 259 -22.83 24.70 7.35
N ASP A 260 -24.11 24.84 7.77
CA ASP A 260 -25.02 25.92 7.34
C ASP A 260 -25.20 26.00 5.80
N GLY A 261 -24.99 24.88 5.09
CA GLY A 261 -25.10 24.78 3.63
C GLY A 261 -23.86 25.21 2.86
N GLU A 262 -22.74 25.40 3.56
CA GLU A 262 -21.41 25.67 2.98
C GLU A 262 -20.42 24.54 3.26
#